data_85cb7100b7c53f679032489250199839
#
_entry.id   85cb7100b7c53f679032489250199839
#
_cell.length_a   1.000
_cell.length_b   1.000
_cell.length_c   1.000
_cell.angle_alpha   90.00
_cell.angle_beta   90.00
_cell.angle_gamma   90.00
#
_symmetry.space_group_name_H-M   'P 1'
#
loop_
_entity.id
_entity.type
_entity.pdbx_description
1 polymer ?
#
loop_
_entity_poly.entity_id
_entity_poly.type
_entity_poly.pdbx_seq_one_letter_code
_entity_poly.pdbx_strand_id
1 'polypeptide(L)'
;MVPGPVMRHRPFALFWTARVMSSVAFQMMSVAIGWQVYSITHSAYALGLVGLAQFLPMFVLTLVVGHVADRYDRRVIAYVCQSIEGVAALVLCLGAWHGWHDVAPIYAIAAITGAARAFESPSMAALLPNLVARNQLQHASAWSTSANQTAQILGPAMGGVLYGLGALTVYGAVTFAFLVAACAVAAIRIDEAVRMRAPLSFEALFSGIGFIRSKPVILGALSLDLFAVLLGGATALLPVYAHDILRTGPWGLGILRAAPAAGALAGSIWLAHFPLRQRAGHALFGGVIAFGIATIVFGLSRNIYVSLVALAALGASDVISVVVRMSLVQLQTPDEMRGRVGAINSLFIGTSNQLGEFESGMTAGLFGAVPAVLIGGIGTIVVALLWMRLFPALKATKSLEG
;
A
#
# COMPACT_ATOMS: atom_id res chain seq x y z
N MET A 1 15.55 -11.51 -19.11
CA MET A 1 14.33 -12.36 -19.18
C MET A 1 13.66 -12.13 -20.52
N VAL A 2 13.52 -13.16 -21.35
CA VAL A 2 12.75 -13.07 -22.59
C VAL A 2 11.29 -12.80 -22.21
N PRO A 3 10.60 -11.77 -22.76
CA PRO A 3 9.21 -11.54 -22.47
C PRO A 3 8.41 -12.81 -22.72
N GLY A 4 7.76 -13.35 -21.71
CA GLY A 4 6.94 -14.55 -21.85
C GLY A 4 5.80 -14.33 -22.86
N PRO A 5 5.18 -15.39 -23.39
CA PRO A 5 4.14 -15.29 -24.42
C PRO A 5 2.98 -14.36 -24.01
N VAL A 6 2.76 -14.15 -22.71
CA VAL A 6 1.68 -13.29 -22.17
C VAL A 6 1.83 -11.82 -22.58
N MET A 7 3.06 -11.28 -22.60
CA MET A 7 3.32 -9.88 -23.01
C MET A 7 3.09 -9.62 -24.53
N ARG A 8 3.02 -10.67 -25.35
CA ARG A 8 2.69 -10.54 -26.77
C ARG A 8 1.19 -10.31 -27.04
N HIS A 9 0.33 -10.59 -26.04
CA HIS A 9 -1.09 -10.30 -26.14
C HIS A 9 -1.33 -8.81 -25.91
N ARG A 10 -1.73 -8.09 -26.96
CA ARG A 10 -1.96 -6.64 -26.93
C ARG A 10 -2.86 -6.19 -25.77
N PRO A 11 -3.98 -6.84 -25.44
CA PRO A 11 -4.81 -6.45 -24.31
C PRO A 11 -4.07 -6.53 -22.96
N PHE A 12 -3.25 -7.57 -22.75
CA PHE A 12 -2.45 -7.71 -21.54
C PHE A 12 -1.32 -6.68 -21.48
N ALA A 13 -0.64 -6.41 -22.59
CA ALA A 13 0.42 -5.39 -22.64
C ALA A 13 -0.12 -3.99 -22.29
N LEU A 14 -1.29 -3.63 -22.83
CA LEU A 14 -1.98 -2.37 -22.49
C LEU A 14 -2.37 -2.31 -21.01
N PHE A 15 -2.93 -3.39 -20.48
CA PHE A 15 -3.25 -3.51 -19.04
C PHE A 15 -2.00 -3.35 -18.18
N TRP A 16 -0.90 -4.03 -18.52
CA TRP A 16 0.34 -3.96 -17.77
C TRP A 16 0.95 -2.55 -17.80
N THR A 17 0.95 -1.90 -18.96
CA THR A 17 1.39 -0.50 -19.10
C THR A 17 0.55 0.41 -18.23
N ALA A 18 -0.77 0.29 -18.28
CA ALA A 18 -1.67 1.08 -17.44
C ALA A 18 -1.40 0.85 -15.95
N ARG A 19 -1.22 -0.41 -15.56
CA ARG A 19 -0.91 -0.79 -14.17
C ARG A 19 0.39 -0.18 -13.67
N VAL A 20 1.45 -0.24 -14.49
CA VAL A 20 2.75 0.38 -14.15
C VAL A 20 2.62 1.89 -14.04
N MET A 21 2.05 2.53 -15.08
CA MET A 21 1.93 3.99 -15.12
C MET A 21 1.09 4.54 -13.98
N SER A 22 -0.11 3.97 -13.72
CA SER A 22 -0.97 4.45 -12.62
C SER A 22 -0.31 4.21 -11.25
N SER A 23 0.33 3.04 -11.04
CA SER A 23 0.98 2.75 -9.77
C SER A 23 2.20 3.65 -9.51
N VAL A 24 3.04 3.89 -10.51
CA VAL A 24 4.18 4.80 -10.40
C VAL A 24 3.70 6.23 -10.16
N ALA A 25 2.69 6.70 -10.94
CA ALA A 25 2.11 8.04 -10.79
C ALA A 25 1.56 8.27 -9.38
N PHE A 26 0.82 7.29 -8.84
CA PHE A 26 0.27 7.38 -7.50
C PHE A 26 1.36 7.50 -6.44
N GLN A 27 2.41 6.71 -6.53
CA GLN A 27 3.53 6.75 -5.58
C GLN A 27 4.32 8.07 -5.69
N MET A 28 4.56 8.56 -6.91
CA MET A 28 5.19 9.87 -7.14
C MET A 28 4.36 10.99 -6.53
N MET A 29 3.05 10.99 -6.78
CA MET A 29 2.11 11.99 -6.27
C MET A 29 2.05 11.98 -4.73
N SER A 30 2.05 10.80 -4.12
CA SER A 30 2.06 10.65 -2.65
C SER A 30 3.30 11.29 -2.00
N VAL A 31 4.48 11.12 -2.61
CA VAL A 31 5.72 11.79 -2.15
C VAL A 31 5.62 13.29 -2.33
N ALA A 32 5.16 13.75 -3.51
CA ALA A 32 5.05 15.15 -3.85
C ALA A 32 4.08 15.90 -2.92
N ILE A 33 2.90 15.33 -2.67
CA ILE A 33 1.90 15.89 -1.75
C ILE A 33 2.46 15.94 -0.33
N GLY A 34 3.07 14.85 0.16
CA GLY A 34 3.65 14.81 1.51
C GLY A 34 4.73 15.88 1.70
N TRP A 35 5.63 16.04 0.73
CA TRP A 35 6.65 17.09 0.77
C TRP A 35 6.05 18.49 0.72
N GLN A 36 5.12 18.74 -0.22
CA GLN A 36 4.50 20.04 -0.41
C GLN A 36 3.72 20.49 0.82
N VAL A 37 2.87 19.61 1.38
CA VAL A 37 2.10 19.92 2.58
C VAL A 37 3.03 20.25 3.74
N TYR A 38 4.08 19.46 3.93
CA TYR A 38 5.03 19.73 5.02
C TYR A 38 5.84 21.02 4.80
N SER A 39 6.28 21.28 3.57
CA SER A 39 7.03 22.52 3.27
C SER A 39 6.19 23.80 3.42
N ILE A 40 4.86 23.72 3.27
CA ILE A 40 3.96 24.85 3.47
C ILE A 40 3.62 25.02 4.96
N THR A 41 3.33 23.92 5.66
CA THR A 41 2.74 23.99 7.02
C THR A 41 3.73 23.79 8.15
N HIS A 42 4.86 23.13 7.89
CA HIS A 42 5.81 22.65 8.90
C HIS A 42 5.13 21.87 10.03
N SER A 43 4.03 21.17 9.72
CA SER A 43 3.16 20.49 10.67
C SER A 43 3.03 19.00 10.35
N ALA A 44 3.44 18.14 11.29
CA ALA A 44 3.21 16.72 11.21
C ALA A 44 1.71 16.37 11.27
N TYR A 45 0.91 17.18 11.98
CA TYR A 45 -0.53 17.07 12.01
C TYR A 45 -1.15 17.21 10.62
N ALA A 46 -0.66 18.18 9.83
CA ALA A 46 -1.11 18.38 8.45
C ALA A 46 -0.83 17.16 7.56
N LEU A 47 0.27 16.45 7.77
CA LEU A 47 0.55 15.19 7.07
C LEU A 47 -0.45 14.08 7.45
N GLY A 48 -0.78 13.96 8.75
CA GLY A 48 -1.81 13.02 9.20
C GLY A 48 -3.17 13.29 8.55
N LEU A 49 -3.53 14.57 8.37
CA LEU A 49 -4.77 14.96 7.68
C LEU A 49 -4.78 14.58 6.20
N VAL A 50 -3.62 14.55 5.51
CA VAL A 50 -3.54 14.01 4.13
C VAL A 50 -3.94 12.53 4.11
N GLY A 51 -3.38 11.73 5.02
CA GLY A 51 -3.75 10.32 5.16
C GLY A 51 -5.24 10.13 5.42
N LEU A 52 -5.80 10.91 6.36
CA LEU A 52 -7.23 10.87 6.67
C LEU A 52 -8.10 11.30 5.48
N ALA A 53 -7.71 12.35 4.77
CA ALA A 53 -8.43 12.85 3.59
C ALA A 53 -8.48 11.79 2.46
N GLN A 54 -7.43 11.02 2.26
CA GLN A 54 -7.42 9.89 1.32
C GLN A 54 -8.25 8.71 1.83
N PHE A 55 -8.11 8.40 3.12
CA PHE A 55 -8.74 7.22 3.72
C PHE A 55 -10.25 7.34 3.82
N LEU A 56 -10.77 8.47 4.28
CA LEU A 56 -12.19 8.60 4.61
C LEU A 56 -13.11 8.32 3.40
N PRO A 57 -12.89 8.91 2.21
CA PRO A 57 -13.67 8.57 1.03
C PRO A 57 -13.47 7.11 0.58
N MET A 58 -12.23 6.60 0.62
CA MET A 58 -11.92 5.23 0.27
C MET A 58 -12.68 4.24 1.15
N PHE A 59 -12.70 4.46 2.47
CA PHE A 59 -13.39 3.61 3.43
C PHE A 59 -14.92 3.62 3.23
N VAL A 60 -15.51 4.80 3.14
CA VAL A 60 -16.96 4.97 2.93
C VAL A 60 -17.40 4.34 1.60
N LEU A 61 -16.64 4.57 0.53
CA LEU A 61 -16.97 4.08 -0.81
C LEU A 61 -16.68 2.58 -0.99
N THR A 62 -15.85 1.96 -0.15
CA THR A 62 -15.57 0.50 -0.24
C THR A 62 -16.85 -0.33 -0.24
N LEU A 63 -17.87 0.09 0.50
CA LEU A 63 -19.18 -0.56 0.54
C LEU A 63 -19.96 -0.43 -0.78
N VAL A 64 -19.74 0.63 -1.51
CA VAL A 64 -20.41 0.95 -2.79
C VAL A 64 -19.65 0.36 -3.97
N VAL A 65 -18.33 0.22 -3.85
CA VAL A 65 -17.42 -0.25 -4.92
C VAL A 65 -17.85 -1.61 -5.47
N GLY A 66 -18.22 -2.56 -4.60
CA GLY A 66 -18.68 -3.87 -5.02
C GLY A 66 -19.90 -3.78 -5.95
N HIS A 67 -20.90 -2.97 -5.56
CA HIS A 67 -22.14 -2.78 -6.32
C HIS A 67 -21.90 -2.13 -7.68
N VAL A 68 -21.00 -1.13 -7.72
CA VAL A 68 -20.65 -0.42 -8.97
C VAL A 68 -19.84 -1.34 -9.90
N ALA A 69 -18.85 -2.07 -9.36
CA ALA A 69 -17.99 -2.97 -10.13
C ALA A 69 -18.75 -4.18 -10.74
N ASP A 70 -19.92 -4.53 -10.18
CA ASP A 70 -20.78 -5.58 -10.70
C ASP A 70 -21.72 -5.07 -11.80
N ARG A 71 -22.06 -3.77 -11.78
CA ARG A 71 -23.06 -3.19 -12.68
C ARG A 71 -22.44 -2.54 -13.93
N TYR A 72 -21.21 -2.07 -13.83
CA TYR A 72 -20.54 -1.34 -14.91
C TYR A 72 -19.31 -2.09 -15.44
N ASP A 73 -18.94 -1.81 -16.68
CA ASP A 73 -17.72 -2.35 -17.28
C ASP A 73 -16.49 -1.89 -16.48
N ARG A 74 -15.72 -2.84 -15.98
CA ARG A 74 -14.53 -2.62 -15.16
C ARG A 74 -13.46 -1.79 -15.87
N ARG A 75 -13.41 -1.84 -17.22
CA ARG A 75 -12.54 -0.98 -18.03
C ARG A 75 -12.98 0.47 -17.92
N VAL A 76 -14.30 0.70 -18.04
CA VAL A 76 -14.86 2.06 -17.93
C VAL A 76 -14.55 2.64 -16.56
N ILE A 77 -14.78 1.87 -15.50
CA ILE A 77 -14.44 2.30 -14.14
C ILE A 77 -12.96 2.65 -14.03
N ALA A 78 -12.07 1.76 -14.50
CA ALA A 78 -10.63 1.97 -14.38
C ALA A 78 -10.15 3.21 -15.15
N TYR A 79 -10.51 3.37 -16.45
CA TYR A 79 -10.05 4.53 -17.19
C TYR A 79 -10.68 5.86 -16.70
N VAL A 80 -11.91 5.85 -16.21
CA VAL A 80 -12.54 7.04 -15.61
C VAL A 80 -11.80 7.42 -14.33
N CYS A 81 -11.51 6.46 -13.44
CA CYS A 81 -10.76 6.73 -12.22
C CYS A 81 -9.36 7.28 -12.53
N GLN A 82 -8.62 6.66 -13.45
CA GLN A 82 -7.29 7.13 -13.86
C GLN A 82 -7.35 8.51 -14.52
N SER A 83 -8.43 8.83 -15.26
CA SER A 83 -8.65 10.17 -15.80
C SER A 83 -8.90 11.20 -14.69
N ILE A 84 -9.69 10.83 -13.67
CA ILE A 84 -9.93 11.70 -12.50
C ILE A 84 -8.61 11.95 -11.75
N GLU A 85 -7.79 10.92 -11.54
CA GLU A 85 -6.47 11.06 -10.90
C GLU A 85 -5.54 11.94 -11.75
N GLY A 86 -5.58 11.78 -13.08
CA GLY A 86 -4.83 12.62 -14.02
C GLY A 86 -5.25 14.10 -13.98
N VAL A 87 -6.56 14.37 -13.95
CA VAL A 87 -7.09 15.73 -13.80
C VAL A 87 -6.74 16.31 -12.43
N ALA A 88 -6.83 15.52 -11.37
CA ALA A 88 -6.44 15.92 -10.02
C ALA A 88 -4.94 16.31 -9.97
N ALA A 89 -4.07 15.53 -10.61
CA ALA A 89 -2.65 15.85 -10.73
C ALA A 89 -2.40 17.12 -11.58
N LEU A 90 -3.18 17.31 -12.65
CA LEU A 90 -3.12 18.54 -13.46
C LEU A 90 -3.51 19.77 -12.64
N VAL A 91 -4.52 19.66 -11.78
CA VAL A 91 -4.92 20.77 -10.89
C VAL A 91 -3.80 21.10 -9.89
N LEU A 92 -3.09 20.08 -9.34
CA LEU A 92 -1.89 20.32 -8.52
C LEU A 92 -0.76 20.96 -9.32
N CYS A 93 -0.57 20.55 -10.58
CA CYS A 93 0.41 21.14 -11.47
C CYS A 93 0.12 22.64 -11.73
N LEU A 94 -1.13 22.98 -12.02
CA LEU A 94 -1.56 24.37 -12.20
C LEU A 94 -1.49 25.16 -10.89
N GLY A 95 -1.81 24.55 -9.76
CA GLY A 95 -1.65 25.13 -8.44
C GLY A 95 -0.19 25.45 -8.12
N ALA A 96 0.73 24.54 -8.46
CA ALA A 96 2.18 24.78 -8.33
C ALA A 96 2.67 25.92 -9.24
N TRP A 97 2.12 26.01 -10.46
CA TRP A 97 2.40 27.13 -11.38
C TRP A 97 1.97 28.48 -10.79
N HIS A 98 0.77 28.53 -10.18
CA HIS A 98 0.24 29.73 -9.56
C HIS A 98 0.78 30.01 -8.15
N GLY A 99 1.69 29.17 -7.64
CA GLY A 99 2.30 29.34 -6.33
C GLY A 99 1.32 29.19 -5.17
N TRP A 100 0.50 28.14 -5.19
CA TRP A 100 -0.43 27.88 -4.09
C TRP A 100 0.29 27.74 -2.75
N HIS A 101 -0.14 28.53 -1.76
CA HIS A 101 0.30 28.49 -0.38
C HIS A 101 -0.75 27.87 0.57
N ASP A 102 -1.96 27.60 0.06
CA ASP A 102 -3.04 26.97 0.83
C ASP A 102 -3.02 25.43 0.64
N VAL A 103 -3.19 24.71 1.73
CA VAL A 103 -3.24 23.24 1.74
C VAL A 103 -4.65 22.69 1.54
N ALA A 104 -5.70 23.51 1.69
CA ALA A 104 -7.08 23.05 1.56
C ALA A 104 -7.38 22.41 0.19
N PRO A 105 -6.93 22.96 -0.95
CA PRO A 105 -7.09 22.29 -2.24
C PRO A 105 -6.34 20.95 -2.32
N ILE A 106 -5.18 20.83 -1.65
CA ILE A 106 -4.40 19.59 -1.63
C ILE A 106 -5.16 18.49 -0.88
N TYR A 107 -5.81 18.81 0.24
CA TYR A 107 -6.68 17.85 0.96
C TYR A 107 -7.88 17.43 0.11
N ALA A 108 -8.52 18.36 -0.60
CA ALA A 108 -9.62 18.03 -1.49
C ALA A 108 -9.18 17.07 -2.62
N ILE A 109 -8.01 17.32 -3.20
CA ILE A 109 -7.41 16.46 -4.22
C ILE A 109 -7.03 15.10 -3.63
N ALA A 110 -6.47 15.05 -2.43
CA ALA A 110 -6.19 13.82 -1.71
C ALA A 110 -7.46 12.98 -1.49
N ALA A 111 -8.57 13.63 -1.12
CA ALA A 111 -9.87 12.97 -0.97
C ALA A 111 -10.41 12.42 -2.30
N ILE A 112 -10.32 13.20 -3.38
CA ILE A 112 -10.75 12.79 -4.73
C ILE A 112 -9.92 11.59 -5.22
N THR A 113 -8.60 11.62 -5.05
CA THR A 113 -7.73 10.52 -5.46
C THR A 113 -7.93 9.28 -4.60
N GLY A 114 -8.19 9.43 -3.30
CA GLY A 114 -8.59 8.34 -2.42
C GLY A 114 -9.90 7.66 -2.87
N ALA A 115 -10.91 8.47 -3.24
CA ALA A 115 -12.16 7.98 -3.80
C ALA A 115 -11.96 7.25 -5.14
N ALA A 116 -11.19 7.82 -6.07
CA ALA A 116 -10.89 7.19 -7.36
C ALA A 116 -10.15 5.85 -7.16
N ARG A 117 -9.17 5.81 -6.26
CA ARG A 117 -8.39 4.62 -5.95
C ARG A 117 -9.23 3.47 -5.38
N ALA A 118 -10.27 3.80 -4.60
CA ALA A 118 -11.21 2.80 -4.07
C ALA A 118 -11.87 1.98 -5.19
N PHE A 119 -12.19 2.59 -6.32
CA PHE A 119 -12.81 1.92 -7.48
C PHE A 119 -11.76 1.36 -8.45
N GLU A 120 -10.65 2.07 -8.70
CA GLU A 120 -9.61 1.66 -9.66
C GLU A 120 -8.97 0.33 -9.27
N SER A 121 -8.52 0.20 -8.02
CA SER A 121 -7.73 -0.95 -7.58
C SER A 121 -8.46 -2.31 -7.75
N PRO A 122 -9.71 -2.49 -7.26
CA PRO A 122 -10.45 -3.73 -7.45
C PRO A 122 -10.86 -3.95 -8.90
N SER A 123 -11.17 -2.88 -9.65
CA SER A 123 -11.52 -2.97 -11.07
C SER A 123 -10.35 -3.49 -11.91
N MET A 124 -9.15 -2.96 -11.68
CA MET A 124 -7.93 -3.43 -12.34
C MET A 124 -7.59 -4.88 -11.94
N ALA A 125 -7.74 -5.25 -10.67
CA ALA A 125 -7.51 -6.63 -10.24
C ALA A 125 -8.50 -7.62 -10.88
N ALA A 126 -9.76 -7.22 -11.01
CA ALA A 126 -10.81 -8.05 -11.60
C ALA A 126 -10.76 -8.09 -13.13
N LEU A 127 -10.07 -7.15 -13.79
CA LEU A 127 -9.89 -7.14 -15.24
C LEU A 127 -8.87 -8.19 -15.69
N LEU A 128 -7.82 -8.44 -14.92
CA LEU A 128 -6.70 -9.32 -15.27
C LEU A 128 -7.13 -10.73 -15.74
N PRO A 129 -8.03 -11.46 -15.04
CA PRO A 129 -8.44 -12.81 -15.48
C PRO A 129 -9.19 -12.85 -16.81
N ASN A 130 -9.71 -11.71 -17.26
CA ASN A 130 -10.46 -11.61 -18.52
C ASN A 130 -9.56 -11.31 -19.73
N LEU A 131 -8.26 -10.99 -19.49
CA LEU A 131 -7.31 -10.60 -20.53
C LEU A 131 -6.42 -11.75 -20.99
N VAL A 132 -6.38 -12.87 -20.24
CA VAL A 132 -5.46 -13.98 -20.49
C VAL A 132 -6.17 -15.31 -20.36
N ALA A 133 -5.68 -16.33 -21.06
CA ALA A 133 -6.18 -17.69 -20.92
C ALA A 133 -5.89 -18.23 -19.50
N ARG A 134 -6.72 -19.17 -19.02
CA ARG A 134 -6.60 -19.72 -17.65
C ARG A 134 -5.23 -20.29 -17.33
N ASN A 135 -4.57 -20.93 -18.30
CA ASN A 135 -3.22 -21.49 -18.16
C ASN A 135 -2.12 -20.43 -18.08
N GLN A 136 -2.39 -19.19 -18.46
CA GLN A 136 -1.45 -18.06 -18.40
C GLN A 136 -1.71 -17.14 -17.19
N LEU A 137 -2.80 -17.34 -16.45
CA LEU A 137 -3.22 -16.45 -15.37
C LEU A 137 -2.16 -16.31 -14.27
N GLN A 138 -1.46 -17.38 -13.91
CA GLN A 138 -0.40 -17.35 -12.92
C GLN A 138 0.76 -16.45 -13.38
N HIS A 139 1.20 -16.57 -14.63
CA HIS A 139 2.24 -15.72 -15.22
C HIS A 139 1.80 -14.25 -15.29
N ALA A 140 0.56 -14.00 -15.73
CA ALA A 140 0.01 -12.66 -15.80
C ALA A 140 -0.09 -12.00 -14.41
N SER A 141 -0.50 -12.76 -13.39
CA SER A 141 -0.54 -12.29 -12.00
C SER A 141 0.87 -11.97 -11.48
N ALA A 142 1.88 -12.80 -11.79
CA ALA A 142 3.25 -12.54 -11.42
C ALA A 142 3.79 -11.24 -12.05
N TRP A 143 3.52 -10.99 -13.34
CA TRP A 143 3.87 -9.73 -14.01
C TRP A 143 3.17 -8.52 -13.40
N SER A 144 1.88 -8.64 -13.06
CA SER A 144 1.12 -7.57 -12.42
C SER A 144 1.65 -7.25 -11.01
N THR A 145 2.00 -8.27 -10.23
CA THR A 145 2.60 -8.10 -8.90
C THR A 145 3.98 -7.46 -8.99
N SER A 146 4.83 -7.92 -9.93
CA SER A 146 6.16 -7.34 -10.16
C SER A 146 6.06 -5.86 -10.57
N ALA A 147 5.09 -5.50 -11.41
CA ALA A 147 4.83 -4.11 -11.78
C ALA A 147 4.52 -3.24 -10.55
N ASN A 148 3.65 -3.74 -9.66
CA ASN A 148 3.30 -3.02 -8.44
C ASN A 148 4.49 -2.87 -7.48
N GLN A 149 5.29 -3.93 -7.29
CA GLN A 149 6.49 -3.86 -6.45
C GLN A 149 7.55 -2.90 -7.02
N THR A 150 7.75 -2.93 -8.34
CA THR A 150 8.65 -1.98 -9.01
C THR A 150 8.17 -0.53 -8.82
N ALA A 151 6.86 -0.29 -8.93
CA ALA A 151 6.28 1.02 -8.71
C ALA A 151 6.45 1.51 -7.27
N GLN A 152 6.37 0.63 -6.28
CA GLN A 152 6.59 0.98 -4.86
C GLN A 152 8.04 1.38 -4.55
N ILE A 153 9.01 0.90 -5.34
CA ILE A 153 10.43 1.27 -5.19
C ILE A 153 10.75 2.49 -6.04
N LEU A 154 10.46 2.42 -7.34
CA LEU A 154 10.86 3.47 -8.29
C LEU A 154 9.98 4.71 -8.20
N GLY A 155 8.68 4.55 -7.92
CA GLY A 155 7.73 5.66 -7.86
C GLY A 155 8.13 6.73 -6.85
N PRO A 156 8.34 6.38 -5.57
CA PRO A 156 8.77 7.36 -4.57
C PRO A 156 10.12 7.99 -4.90
N ALA A 157 11.10 7.19 -5.35
CA ALA A 157 12.43 7.69 -5.73
C ALA A 157 12.34 8.71 -6.88
N MET A 158 11.59 8.38 -7.95
CA MET A 158 11.33 9.29 -9.07
C MET A 158 10.56 10.54 -8.60
N GLY A 159 9.55 10.37 -7.75
CA GLY A 159 8.78 11.47 -7.18
C GLY A 159 9.66 12.47 -6.45
N GLY A 160 10.55 11.99 -5.59
CA GLY A 160 11.50 12.83 -4.86
C GLY A 160 12.51 13.54 -5.76
N VAL A 161 13.09 12.83 -6.73
CA VAL A 161 14.05 13.40 -7.70
C VAL A 161 13.37 14.48 -8.55
N LEU A 162 12.19 14.17 -9.11
CA LEU A 162 11.46 15.13 -9.95
C LEU A 162 10.94 16.33 -9.15
N TYR A 163 10.57 16.12 -7.88
CA TYR A 163 10.21 17.25 -7.02
C TYR A 163 11.42 18.16 -6.72
N GLY A 164 12.62 17.60 -6.66
CA GLY A 164 13.87 18.37 -6.55
C GLY A 164 14.10 19.30 -7.75
N LEU A 165 13.55 18.97 -8.93
CA LEU A 165 13.55 19.82 -10.13
C LEU A 165 12.37 20.83 -10.14
N GLY A 166 11.47 20.73 -9.18
CA GLY A 166 10.30 21.58 -9.00
C GLY A 166 8.98 20.82 -8.95
N ALA A 167 8.02 21.38 -8.18
CA ALA A 167 6.69 20.80 -8.04
C ALA A 167 5.96 20.64 -9.40
N LEU A 168 6.14 21.61 -10.30
CA LEU A 168 5.58 21.58 -11.65
C LEU A 168 6.04 20.32 -12.42
N THR A 169 7.32 19.98 -12.32
CA THR A 169 7.90 18.83 -13.03
C THR A 169 7.30 17.51 -12.57
N VAL A 170 7.20 17.30 -11.25
CA VAL A 170 6.64 16.05 -10.71
C VAL A 170 5.15 15.93 -11.00
N TYR A 171 4.35 16.99 -10.79
CA TYR A 171 2.91 16.92 -11.07
C TYR A 171 2.61 16.82 -12.58
N GLY A 172 3.42 17.44 -13.42
CA GLY A 172 3.33 17.27 -14.87
C GLY A 172 3.61 15.83 -15.31
N ALA A 173 4.66 15.21 -14.77
CA ALA A 173 4.99 13.80 -15.02
C ALA A 173 3.90 12.85 -14.51
N VAL A 174 3.33 13.12 -13.33
CA VAL A 174 2.22 12.35 -12.75
C VAL A 174 0.97 12.45 -13.63
N THR A 175 0.62 13.67 -14.08
CA THR A 175 -0.50 13.89 -15.01
C THR A 175 -0.32 13.09 -16.29
N PHE A 176 0.88 13.18 -16.89
CA PHE A 176 1.18 12.43 -18.10
C PHE A 176 1.05 10.92 -17.91
N ALA A 177 1.58 10.39 -16.81
CA ALA A 177 1.54 8.95 -16.52
C ALA A 177 0.10 8.44 -16.29
N PHE A 178 -0.77 9.18 -15.59
CA PHE A 178 -2.17 8.81 -15.43
C PHE A 178 -2.95 8.89 -16.74
N LEU A 179 -2.71 9.90 -17.57
CA LEU A 179 -3.36 10.01 -18.89
C LEU A 179 -2.93 8.87 -19.81
N VAL A 180 -1.65 8.49 -19.81
CA VAL A 180 -1.17 7.31 -20.54
C VAL A 180 -1.84 6.04 -20.02
N ALA A 181 -1.97 5.89 -18.71
CA ALA A 181 -2.66 4.76 -18.10
C ALA A 181 -4.14 4.70 -18.54
N ALA A 182 -4.86 5.80 -18.44
CA ALA A 182 -6.26 5.90 -18.86
C ALA A 182 -6.44 5.57 -20.35
N CYS A 183 -5.61 6.13 -21.22
CA CYS A 183 -5.62 5.82 -22.66
C CYS A 183 -5.31 4.33 -22.93
N ALA A 184 -4.36 3.74 -22.20
CA ALA A 184 -4.03 2.35 -22.35
C ALA A 184 -5.20 1.43 -21.96
N VAL A 185 -5.89 1.70 -20.83
CA VAL A 185 -7.09 0.95 -20.45
C VAL A 185 -8.23 1.15 -21.44
N ALA A 186 -8.49 2.38 -21.89
CA ALA A 186 -9.52 2.67 -22.88
C ALA A 186 -9.30 1.95 -24.22
N ALA A 187 -8.03 1.72 -24.59
CA ALA A 187 -7.66 1.00 -25.81
C ALA A 187 -7.80 -0.54 -25.70
N ILE A 188 -8.05 -1.09 -24.51
CA ILE A 188 -8.28 -2.53 -24.32
C ILE A 188 -9.62 -2.90 -24.96
N ARG A 189 -9.57 -3.86 -25.88
CA ARG A 189 -10.79 -4.46 -26.47
C ARG A 189 -10.96 -5.88 -25.91
N ILE A 190 -12.14 -6.18 -25.39
CA ILE A 190 -12.54 -7.50 -24.89
C ILE A 190 -13.81 -7.88 -25.62
N ASP A 191 -13.79 -9.02 -26.30
CA ASP A 191 -14.89 -9.46 -27.17
C ASP A 191 -16.00 -10.23 -26.41
N GLU A 192 -15.83 -10.51 -25.12
CA GLU A 192 -16.81 -11.29 -24.34
C GLU A 192 -17.45 -10.51 -23.20
N ALA A 193 -18.75 -10.73 -23.01
CA ALA A 193 -19.51 -10.24 -21.88
C ALA A 193 -18.93 -10.80 -20.56
N VAL A 194 -18.54 -9.89 -19.70
CA VAL A 194 -17.98 -10.18 -18.37
C VAL A 194 -18.99 -11.02 -17.59
N ARG A 195 -18.66 -12.27 -17.28
CA ARG A 195 -19.45 -13.09 -16.36
C ARG A 195 -19.45 -12.42 -14.99
N MET A 196 -20.61 -11.93 -14.58
CA MET A 196 -20.84 -11.34 -13.27
C MET A 196 -20.53 -12.39 -12.19
N ARG A 197 -19.58 -12.09 -11.29
CA ARG A 197 -19.46 -12.80 -10.01
C ARG A 197 -20.51 -12.23 -9.05
N ALA A 198 -21.05 -13.11 -8.20
CA ALA A 198 -21.99 -12.69 -7.17
C ALA A 198 -21.37 -11.55 -6.30
N PRO A 199 -22.14 -10.49 -6.02
CA PRO A 199 -21.65 -9.35 -5.25
C PRO A 199 -21.22 -9.77 -3.85
N LEU A 200 -20.22 -9.07 -3.30
CA LEU A 200 -19.93 -9.14 -1.88
C LEU A 200 -21.13 -8.55 -1.12
N SER A 201 -22.01 -9.42 -0.63
CA SER A 201 -23.11 -8.98 0.21
C SER A 201 -22.62 -8.66 1.62
N PHE A 202 -23.32 -7.78 2.34
CA PHE A 202 -23.07 -7.55 3.78
C PHE A 202 -23.09 -8.87 4.56
N GLU A 203 -23.98 -9.78 4.21
CA GLU A 203 -24.08 -11.10 4.80
C GLU A 203 -22.79 -11.92 4.57
N ALA A 204 -22.16 -11.81 3.39
CA ALA A 204 -20.89 -12.45 3.10
C ALA A 204 -19.74 -11.88 3.95
N LEU A 205 -19.72 -10.56 4.22
CA LEU A 205 -18.74 -9.93 5.11
C LEU A 205 -18.96 -10.39 6.56
N PHE A 206 -20.20 -10.35 7.07
CA PHE A 206 -20.48 -10.80 8.44
C PHE A 206 -20.18 -12.29 8.64
N SER A 207 -20.45 -13.14 7.66
CA SER A 207 -20.09 -14.56 7.72
C SER A 207 -18.56 -14.75 7.74
N GLY A 208 -17.81 -13.94 7.00
CA GLY A 208 -16.34 -13.94 7.05
C GLY A 208 -15.79 -13.51 8.40
N ILE A 209 -16.35 -12.46 9.02
CA ILE A 209 -15.98 -12.02 10.37
C ILE A 209 -16.30 -13.12 11.40
N GLY A 210 -17.47 -13.76 11.31
CA GLY A 210 -17.85 -14.88 12.17
C GLY A 210 -16.86 -16.04 12.05
N PHE A 211 -16.43 -16.39 10.83
CA PHE A 211 -15.43 -17.42 10.59
C PHE A 211 -14.06 -17.03 11.21
N ILE A 212 -13.57 -15.80 10.99
CA ILE A 212 -12.30 -15.33 11.56
C ILE A 212 -12.33 -15.41 13.09
N ARG A 213 -13.43 -14.98 13.72
CA ARG A 213 -13.62 -15.05 15.18
C ARG A 213 -13.62 -16.48 15.72
N SER A 214 -14.11 -17.45 14.96
CA SER A 214 -14.11 -18.87 15.33
C SER A 214 -12.75 -19.54 15.26
N LYS A 215 -11.74 -18.88 14.58
CA LYS A 215 -10.39 -19.40 14.36
C LYS A 215 -9.35 -18.54 15.07
N PRO A 216 -8.93 -18.89 16.31
CA PRO A 216 -8.01 -18.06 17.10
C PRO A 216 -6.68 -17.76 16.42
N VAL A 217 -6.16 -18.69 15.61
CA VAL A 217 -4.91 -18.50 14.86
C VAL A 217 -5.06 -17.44 13.79
N ILE A 218 -6.15 -17.46 13.01
CA ILE A 218 -6.43 -16.47 11.96
C ILE A 218 -6.71 -15.10 12.59
N LEU A 219 -7.56 -15.08 13.63
CA LEU A 219 -7.89 -13.85 14.36
C LEU A 219 -6.62 -13.20 14.94
N GLY A 220 -5.77 -14.02 15.59
CA GLY A 220 -4.51 -13.56 16.16
C GLY A 220 -3.55 -13.02 15.11
N ALA A 221 -3.42 -13.69 13.96
CA ALA A 221 -2.53 -13.25 12.90
C ALA A 221 -2.99 -11.94 12.23
N LEU A 222 -4.31 -11.81 11.93
CA LEU A 222 -4.87 -10.62 11.30
C LEU A 222 -4.89 -9.42 12.25
N SER A 223 -5.26 -9.63 13.52
CA SER A 223 -5.28 -8.56 14.51
C SER A 223 -3.88 -8.12 14.94
N LEU A 224 -2.90 -9.02 14.99
CA LEU A 224 -1.50 -8.68 15.24
C LEU A 224 -1.00 -7.66 14.21
N ASP A 225 -1.23 -7.94 12.92
CA ASP A 225 -0.84 -7.07 11.82
C ASP A 225 -1.57 -5.71 11.89
N LEU A 226 -2.89 -5.75 12.10
CA LEU A 226 -3.71 -4.54 12.23
C LEU A 226 -3.11 -3.57 13.26
N PHE A 227 -2.83 -4.06 14.48
CA PHE A 227 -2.33 -3.20 15.56
C PHE A 227 -0.85 -2.85 15.41
N ALA A 228 -0.02 -3.78 14.88
CA ALA A 228 1.39 -3.51 14.66
C ALA A 228 1.59 -2.42 13.59
N VAL A 229 0.84 -2.47 12.49
CA VAL A 229 0.90 -1.48 11.41
C VAL A 229 0.24 -0.17 11.82
N LEU A 230 -0.89 -0.22 12.56
CA LEU A 230 -1.56 0.97 13.09
C LEU A 230 -0.61 1.84 13.92
N LEU A 231 0.18 1.20 14.80
CA LEU A 231 1.16 1.91 15.62
C LEU A 231 2.49 2.18 14.88
N GLY A 232 2.84 1.34 13.90
CA GLY A 232 4.09 1.40 13.17
C GLY A 232 4.17 2.44 12.04
N GLY A 233 3.28 3.42 11.98
CA GLY A 233 3.11 4.39 10.88
C GLY A 233 4.26 5.37 10.64
N ALA A 234 5.52 5.01 10.94
CA ALA A 234 6.71 5.86 10.79
C ALA A 234 6.87 6.46 9.38
N THR A 235 6.34 5.79 8.34
CA THR A 235 6.42 6.24 6.95
C THR A 235 5.65 7.54 6.68
N ALA A 236 4.62 7.85 7.45
CA ALA A 236 3.89 9.11 7.37
C ALA A 236 4.75 10.32 7.76
N LEU A 237 5.74 10.10 8.64
CA LEU A 237 6.63 11.14 9.16
C LEU A 237 7.92 11.30 8.35
N LEU A 238 8.12 10.54 7.28
CA LEU A 238 9.30 10.66 6.42
C LEU A 238 9.53 12.08 5.86
N PRO A 239 8.48 12.87 5.49
CA PRO A 239 8.70 14.27 5.11
C PRO A 239 9.35 15.10 6.22
N VAL A 240 8.93 14.92 7.48
CA VAL A 240 9.52 15.59 8.65
C VAL A 240 10.99 15.20 8.81
N TYR A 241 11.28 13.90 8.72
CA TYR A 241 12.66 13.39 8.82
C TYR A 241 13.54 13.92 7.70
N ALA A 242 13.07 13.88 6.45
CA ALA A 242 13.84 14.35 5.30
C ALA A 242 14.09 15.86 5.32
N HIS A 243 13.12 16.66 5.82
CA HIS A 243 13.20 18.10 5.85
C HIS A 243 14.02 18.61 7.05
N ASP A 244 13.65 18.24 8.30
CA ASP A 244 14.15 18.86 9.50
C ASP A 244 15.31 18.09 10.16
N ILE A 245 15.23 16.73 10.15
CA ILE A 245 16.15 15.89 10.92
C ILE A 245 17.37 15.52 10.09
N LEU A 246 17.13 14.97 8.88
CA LEU A 246 18.21 14.52 7.99
C LEU A 246 18.66 15.61 7.01
N ARG A 247 17.82 16.62 6.77
CA ARG A 247 18.07 17.76 5.89
C ARG A 247 18.51 17.37 4.49
N THR A 248 17.86 16.35 3.94
CA THR A 248 18.22 15.76 2.64
C THR A 248 17.39 16.28 1.48
N GLY A 249 16.35 17.07 1.74
CA GLY A 249 15.48 17.58 0.70
C GLY A 249 14.52 16.53 0.12
N PRO A 250 13.80 16.87 -0.95
CA PRO A 250 12.76 15.98 -1.54
C PRO A 250 13.34 14.70 -2.13
N TRP A 251 14.56 14.73 -2.68
CA TRP A 251 15.21 13.50 -3.17
C TRP A 251 15.47 12.49 -2.05
N GLY A 252 15.89 12.98 -0.88
CA GLY A 252 16.07 12.15 0.31
C GLY A 252 14.76 11.51 0.77
N LEU A 253 13.65 12.28 0.76
CA LEU A 253 12.32 11.73 1.03
C LEU A 253 11.97 10.59 0.06
N GLY A 254 12.22 10.78 -1.23
CA GLY A 254 11.96 9.76 -2.25
C GLY A 254 12.69 8.45 -1.99
N ILE A 255 13.98 8.53 -1.65
CA ILE A 255 14.81 7.36 -1.34
C ILE A 255 14.40 6.71 -0.02
N LEU A 256 14.13 7.51 1.03
CA LEU A 256 13.65 7.01 2.31
C LEU A 256 12.32 6.25 2.15
N ARG A 257 11.41 6.76 1.32
CA ARG A 257 10.10 6.14 1.08
C ARG A 257 10.20 4.88 0.20
N ALA A 258 11.23 4.76 -0.64
CA ALA A 258 11.53 3.56 -1.43
C ALA A 258 12.22 2.45 -0.62
N ALA A 259 12.92 2.80 0.46
CA ALA A 259 13.75 1.87 1.23
C ALA A 259 12.96 0.68 1.83
N PRO A 260 11.77 0.85 2.43
CA PRO A 260 10.98 -0.29 2.92
C PRO A 260 10.62 -1.28 1.81
N ALA A 261 10.20 -0.80 0.64
CA ALA A 261 9.83 -1.65 -0.49
C ALA A 261 11.05 -2.40 -1.06
N ALA A 262 12.21 -1.76 -1.11
CA ALA A 262 13.48 -2.40 -1.49
C ALA A 262 13.87 -3.50 -0.48
N GLY A 263 13.72 -3.22 0.81
CA GLY A 263 13.94 -4.20 1.89
C GLY A 263 12.96 -5.38 1.81
N ALA A 264 11.68 -5.10 1.54
CA ALA A 264 10.65 -6.11 1.33
C ALA A 264 10.98 -7.02 0.14
N LEU A 265 11.46 -6.45 -0.96
CA LEU A 265 11.90 -7.22 -2.13
C LEU A 265 13.09 -8.13 -1.78
N ALA A 266 14.12 -7.59 -1.11
CA ALA A 266 15.27 -8.37 -0.68
C ALA A 266 14.86 -9.50 0.30
N GLY A 267 13.98 -9.20 1.27
CA GLY A 267 13.41 -10.17 2.19
C GLY A 267 12.61 -11.27 1.48
N SER A 268 11.82 -10.91 0.46
CA SER A 268 11.06 -11.87 -0.36
C SER A 268 11.99 -12.81 -1.14
N ILE A 269 13.06 -12.27 -1.73
CA ILE A 269 14.07 -13.08 -2.43
C ILE A 269 14.78 -14.02 -1.48
N TRP A 270 15.15 -13.53 -0.28
CA TRP A 270 15.77 -14.36 0.75
C TRP A 270 14.85 -15.50 1.19
N LEU A 271 13.56 -15.22 1.47
CA LEU A 271 12.56 -16.22 1.84
C LEU A 271 12.31 -17.26 0.74
N ALA A 272 12.40 -16.86 -0.53
CA ALA A 272 12.27 -17.80 -1.65
C ALA A 272 13.40 -18.83 -1.68
N HIS A 273 14.62 -18.44 -1.26
CA HIS A 273 15.77 -19.35 -1.17
C HIS A 273 15.81 -20.12 0.15
N PHE A 274 15.34 -19.52 1.24
CA PHE A 274 15.33 -20.06 2.59
C PHE A 274 13.90 -20.11 3.16
N PRO A 275 13.05 -21.04 2.69
CA PRO A 275 11.65 -21.08 3.09
C PRO A 275 11.50 -21.40 4.60
N LEU A 276 10.55 -20.73 5.23
CA LEU A 276 10.22 -20.93 6.64
C LEU A 276 9.45 -22.25 6.82
N ARG A 277 10.19 -23.36 6.94
CA ARG A 277 9.58 -24.69 7.10
C ARG A 277 9.18 -25.01 8.53
N GLN A 278 9.79 -24.39 9.53
CA GLN A 278 9.57 -24.67 10.94
C GLN A 278 9.37 -23.40 11.77
N ARG A 279 8.57 -23.52 12.85
CA ARG A 279 8.32 -22.44 13.82
C ARG A 279 7.70 -21.16 13.19
N ALA A 280 6.71 -21.35 12.31
CA ALA A 280 6.04 -20.24 11.62
C ALA A 280 5.51 -19.17 12.59
N GLY A 281 4.92 -19.57 13.73
CA GLY A 281 4.47 -18.62 14.74
C GLY A 281 5.62 -17.80 15.35
N HIS A 282 6.76 -18.38 15.62
CA HIS A 282 7.92 -17.63 16.13
C HIS A 282 8.50 -16.69 15.08
N ALA A 283 8.52 -17.11 13.81
CA ALA A 283 8.97 -16.25 12.71
C ALA A 283 8.06 -15.03 12.53
N LEU A 284 6.75 -15.22 12.65
CA LEU A 284 5.76 -14.12 12.60
C LEU A 284 6.04 -13.09 13.70
N PHE A 285 6.10 -13.53 14.96
CA PHE A 285 6.35 -12.62 16.08
C PHE A 285 7.75 -12.01 16.02
N GLY A 286 8.77 -12.79 15.63
CA GLY A 286 10.12 -12.29 15.42
C GLY A 286 10.19 -11.20 14.35
N GLY A 287 9.46 -11.36 13.25
CA GLY A 287 9.33 -10.35 12.20
C GLY A 287 8.71 -9.06 12.73
N VAL A 288 7.60 -9.14 13.49
CA VAL A 288 6.94 -7.95 14.07
C VAL A 288 7.84 -7.25 15.11
N ILE A 289 8.56 -8.01 15.93
CA ILE A 289 9.51 -7.41 16.88
C ILE A 289 10.68 -6.75 16.16
N ALA A 290 11.24 -7.39 15.11
CA ALA A 290 12.31 -6.82 14.30
C ALA A 290 11.84 -5.54 13.56
N PHE A 291 10.60 -5.52 13.07
CA PHE A 291 9.95 -4.33 12.52
C PHE A 291 9.92 -3.19 13.55
N GLY A 292 9.47 -3.45 14.79
CA GLY A 292 9.45 -2.47 15.87
C GLY A 292 10.85 -1.94 16.24
N ILE A 293 11.85 -2.84 16.32
CA ILE A 293 13.25 -2.45 16.58
C ILE A 293 13.77 -1.57 15.42
N ALA A 294 13.54 -1.96 14.18
CA ALA A 294 13.95 -1.17 13.01
C ALA A 294 13.29 0.22 13.01
N THR A 295 12.01 0.31 13.39
CA THR A 295 11.29 1.58 13.59
C THR A 295 11.98 2.45 14.65
N ILE A 296 12.38 1.89 15.80
CA ILE A 296 13.09 2.63 16.86
C ILE A 296 14.45 3.10 16.37
N VAL A 297 15.22 2.24 15.69
CA VAL A 297 16.53 2.61 15.12
C VAL A 297 16.38 3.75 14.12
N PHE A 298 15.36 3.69 13.24
CA PHE A 298 15.04 4.79 12.33
C PHE A 298 14.69 6.06 13.11
N GLY A 299 13.83 5.96 14.12
CA GLY A 299 13.37 7.08 14.94
C GLY A 299 14.51 7.85 15.62
N LEU A 300 15.55 7.16 16.06
CA LEU A 300 16.75 7.75 16.71
C LEU A 300 17.80 8.21 15.71
N SER A 301 17.70 7.77 14.44
CA SER A 301 18.72 8.03 13.44
C SER A 301 18.79 9.51 13.05
N ARG A 302 20.02 10.02 12.92
CA ARG A 302 20.37 11.33 12.39
C ARG A 302 21.22 11.23 11.13
N ASN A 303 21.43 10.01 10.64
CA ASN A 303 22.26 9.72 9.48
C ASN A 303 21.41 9.05 8.40
N ILE A 304 21.47 9.56 7.17
CA ILE A 304 20.67 9.04 6.05
C ILE A 304 20.95 7.55 5.77
N TYR A 305 22.19 7.09 5.87
CA TYR A 305 22.55 5.69 5.60
C TYR A 305 21.98 4.75 6.67
N VAL A 306 22.05 5.14 7.94
CA VAL A 306 21.45 4.38 9.05
C VAL A 306 19.93 4.34 8.89
N SER A 307 19.32 5.47 8.53
CA SER A 307 17.88 5.57 8.27
C SER A 307 17.45 4.65 7.11
N LEU A 308 18.21 4.63 6.02
CA LEU A 308 17.93 3.75 4.87
C LEU A 308 18.04 2.27 5.23
N VAL A 309 19.09 1.88 5.95
CA VAL A 309 19.27 0.49 6.40
C VAL A 309 18.15 0.09 7.37
N ALA A 310 17.79 0.97 8.32
CA ALA A 310 16.71 0.72 9.26
C ALA A 310 15.35 0.56 8.54
N LEU A 311 15.03 1.43 7.59
CA LEU A 311 13.80 1.35 6.79
C LEU A 311 13.79 0.12 5.87
N ALA A 312 14.93 -0.26 5.29
CA ALA A 312 15.03 -1.51 4.53
C ALA A 312 14.85 -2.74 5.43
N ALA A 313 15.46 -2.75 6.62
CA ALA A 313 15.26 -3.81 7.61
C ALA A 313 13.80 -3.89 8.09
N LEU A 314 13.13 -2.74 8.24
CA LEU A 314 11.69 -2.64 8.53
C LEU A 314 10.88 -3.38 7.45
N GLY A 315 11.09 -3.05 6.18
CA GLY A 315 10.38 -3.70 5.08
C GLY A 315 10.69 -5.18 4.93
N ALA A 316 11.95 -5.60 5.13
CA ALA A 316 12.33 -7.01 5.13
C ALA A 316 11.67 -7.80 6.27
N SER A 317 11.53 -7.19 7.44
CA SER A 317 10.86 -7.78 8.61
C SER A 317 9.36 -7.90 8.39
N ASP A 318 8.74 -6.91 7.76
CA ASP A 318 7.31 -6.89 7.43
C ASP A 318 6.95 -8.05 6.48
N VAL A 319 7.74 -8.29 5.46
CA VAL A 319 7.51 -9.39 4.51
C VAL A 319 7.46 -10.75 5.21
N ILE A 320 8.27 -10.99 6.24
CA ILE A 320 8.21 -12.23 7.02
C ILE A 320 6.83 -12.38 7.65
N SER A 321 6.33 -11.31 8.28
CA SER A 321 4.98 -11.27 8.86
C SER A 321 3.90 -11.51 7.81
N VAL A 322 3.97 -10.81 6.68
CA VAL A 322 3.00 -10.91 5.58
C VAL A 322 2.97 -12.33 5.01
N VAL A 323 4.12 -12.95 4.71
CA VAL A 323 4.19 -14.29 4.13
C VAL A 323 3.60 -15.33 5.09
N VAL A 324 3.98 -15.30 6.36
CA VAL A 324 3.47 -16.26 7.35
C VAL A 324 1.96 -16.08 7.53
N ARG A 325 1.49 -14.85 7.70
CA ARG A 325 0.07 -14.54 7.86
C ARG A 325 -0.77 -14.99 6.67
N MET A 326 -0.34 -14.64 5.44
CA MET A 326 -1.05 -15.01 4.22
C MET A 326 -1.10 -16.53 4.04
N SER A 327 -0.01 -17.24 4.33
CA SER A 327 0.03 -18.70 4.29
C SER A 327 -0.93 -19.31 5.31
N LEU A 328 -0.93 -18.83 6.56
CA LEU A 328 -1.86 -19.33 7.59
C LEU A 328 -3.33 -19.10 7.21
N VAL A 329 -3.65 -17.92 6.68
CA VAL A 329 -5.01 -17.61 6.22
C VAL A 329 -5.41 -18.53 5.08
N GLN A 330 -4.54 -18.76 4.09
CA GLN A 330 -4.85 -19.62 2.94
C GLN A 330 -5.02 -21.08 3.33
N LEU A 331 -4.17 -21.61 4.20
CA LEU A 331 -4.17 -23.03 4.61
C LEU A 331 -5.34 -23.37 5.55
N GLN A 332 -5.72 -22.45 6.44
CA GLN A 332 -6.76 -22.67 7.44
C GLN A 332 -8.16 -22.23 7.00
N THR A 333 -8.28 -21.66 5.79
CA THR A 333 -9.56 -21.19 5.28
C THR A 333 -10.09 -22.13 4.18
N PRO A 334 -11.29 -22.74 4.36
CA PRO A 334 -11.95 -23.52 3.33
C PRO A 334 -12.15 -22.72 2.03
N ASP A 335 -12.18 -23.41 0.89
CA ASP A 335 -12.25 -22.78 -0.43
C ASP A 335 -13.45 -21.83 -0.57
N GLU A 336 -14.61 -22.21 0.00
CA GLU A 336 -15.84 -21.41 -0.03
C GLU A 336 -15.71 -20.08 0.75
N MET A 337 -14.81 -20.01 1.73
CA MET A 337 -14.61 -18.84 2.59
C MET A 337 -13.40 -17.99 2.20
N ARG A 338 -12.47 -18.50 1.35
CA ARG A 338 -11.23 -17.78 0.98
C ARG A 338 -11.47 -16.38 0.44
N GLY A 339 -12.46 -16.22 -0.43
CA GLY A 339 -12.80 -14.91 -0.99
C GLY A 339 -13.28 -13.92 0.07
N ARG A 340 -14.10 -14.37 1.03
CA ARG A 340 -14.65 -13.54 2.12
C ARG A 340 -13.58 -13.13 3.12
N VAL A 341 -12.75 -14.08 3.56
CA VAL A 341 -11.63 -13.84 4.47
C VAL A 341 -10.58 -12.95 3.81
N GLY A 342 -10.29 -13.17 2.51
CA GLY A 342 -9.38 -12.34 1.74
C GLY A 342 -9.84 -10.88 1.62
N ALA A 343 -11.14 -10.64 1.42
CA ALA A 343 -11.71 -9.30 1.37
C ALA A 343 -11.57 -8.57 2.73
N ILE A 344 -11.83 -9.26 3.84
CA ILE A 344 -11.67 -8.69 5.19
C ILE A 344 -10.20 -8.40 5.47
N ASN A 345 -9.28 -9.31 5.11
CA ASN A 345 -7.85 -9.08 5.25
C ASN A 345 -7.38 -7.83 4.47
N SER A 346 -7.85 -7.67 3.22
CA SER A 346 -7.52 -6.49 2.43
C SER A 346 -8.07 -5.19 3.03
N LEU A 347 -9.29 -5.25 3.59
CA LEU A 347 -9.89 -4.12 4.30
C LEU A 347 -9.07 -3.77 5.56
N PHE A 348 -8.64 -4.76 6.34
CA PHE A 348 -7.82 -4.55 7.53
C PHE A 348 -6.47 -3.91 7.18
N ILE A 349 -5.77 -4.43 6.16
CA ILE A 349 -4.49 -3.87 5.70
C ILE A 349 -4.68 -2.42 5.23
N GLY A 350 -5.68 -2.14 4.40
CA GLY A 350 -5.94 -0.78 3.91
C GLY A 350 -6.26 0.18 5.06
N THR A 351 -7.12 -0.25 5.99
CA THR A 351 -7.52 0.56 7.14
C THR A 351 -6.36 0.82 8.09
N SER A 352 -5.57 -0.21 8.45
CA SER A 352 -4.44 -0.06 9.38
C SER A 352 -3.35 0.86 8.83
N ASN A 353 -3.03 0.77 7.53
CA ASN A 353 -2.05 1.66 6.91
C ASN A 353 -2.49 3.13 6.98
N GLN A 354 -3.70 3.43 6.54
CA GLN A 354 -4.20 4.80 6.46
C GLN A 354 -4.47 5.42 7.84
N LEU A 355 -5.09 4.65 8.75
CA LEU A 355 -5.28 5.11 10.12
C LEU A 355 -3.95 5.24 10.87
N GLY A 356 -2.96 4.39 10.57
CA GLY A 356 -1.61 4.50 11.13
C GLY A 356 -0.89 5.76 10.66
N GLU A 357 -1.07 6.17 9.39
CA GLU A 357 -0.55 7.45 8.91
C GLU A 357 -1.19 8.63 9.65
N PHE A 358 -2.51 8.60 9.85
CA PHE A 358 -3.22 9.63 10.61
C PHE A 358 -2.80 9.64 12.08
N GLU A 359 -2.76 8.48 12.75
CA GLU A 359 -2.34 8.34 14.15
C GLU A 359 -0.92 8.89 14.37
N SER A 360 0.02 8.48 13.50
CA SER A 360 1.41 8.95 13.58
C SER A 360 1.53 10.46 13.37
N GLY A 361 0.73 11.04 12.46
CA GLY A 361 0.67 12.50 12.27
C GLY A 361 0.13 13.23 13.51
N MET A 362 -0.94 12.69 14.13
CA MET A 362 -1.52 13.23 15.37
C MET A 362 -0.52 13.16 16.54
N THR A 363 0.06 11.97 16.76
CA THR A 363 1.03 11.73 17.83
C THR A 363 2.28 12.61 17.64
N ALA A 364 2.74 12.78 16.41
CA ALA A 364 3.87 13.67 16.11
C ALA A 364 3.51 15.15 16.26
N GLY A 365 2.26 15.55 16.00
CA GLY A 365 1.79 16.90 16.27
C GLY A 365 1.77 17.26 17.76
N LEU A 366 1.52 16.27 18.64
CA LEU A 366 1.46 16.45 20.08
C LEU A 366 2.83 16.33 20.76
N PHE A 367 3.63 15.34 20.37
CA PHE A 367 4.86 14.97 21.09
C PHE A 367 6.14 15.22 20.26
N GLY A 368 6.00 15.58 18.99
CA GLY A 368 7.11 15.69 18.05
C GLY A 368 7.36 14.38 17.28
N ALA A 369 8.05 14.48 16.13
CA ALA A 369 8.23 13.36 15.21
C ALA A 369 9.06 12.21 15.81
N VAL A 370 10.16 12.50 16.50
CA VAL A 370 11.00 11.44 17.09
C VAL A 370 10.27 10.67 18.18
N PRO A 371 9.65 11.30 19.20
CA PRO A 371 8.85 10.57 20.19
C PRO A 371 7.71 9.77 19.55
N ALA A 372 7.02 10.29 18.53
CA ALA A 372 5.94 9.57 17.85
C ALA A 372 6.43 8.26 17.23
N VAL A 373 7.56 8.30 16.48
CA VAL A 373 8.16 7.08 15.91
C VAL A 373 8.62 6.10 16.99
N LEU A 374 9.16 6.59 18.10
CA LEU A 374 9.56 5.72 19.22
C LEU A 374 8.35 5.07 19.90
N ILE A 375 7.27 5.84 20.15
CA ILE A 375 6.01 5.32 20.69
C ILE A 375 5.47 4.22 19.76
N GLY A 376 5.47 4.48 18.45
CA GLY A 376 5.04 3.50 17.44
C GLY A 376 5.87 2.21 17.46
N GLY A 377 7.19 2.32 17.44
CA GLY A 377 8.08 1.16 17.47
C GLY A 377 7.99 0.36 18.77
N ILE A 378 7.95 1.04 19.93
CA ILE A 378 7.76 0.40 21.23
C ILE A 378 6.37 -0.24 21.30
N GLY A 379 5.33 0.46 20.85
CA GLY A 379 3.95 -0.03 20.80
C GLY A 379 3.84 -1.31 19.97
N THR A 380 4.47 -1.36 18.81
CA THR A 380 4.52 -2.57 17.96
C THR A 380 5.16 -3.75 18.71
N ILE A 381 6.26 -3.54 19.42
CA ILE A 381 6.91 -4.60 20.22
C ILE A 381 5.99 -5.04 21.37
N VAL A 382 5.38 -4.11 22.08
CA VAL A 382 4.42 -4.41 23.17
C VAL A 382 3.23 -5.21 22.64
N VAL A 383 2.66 -4.84 21.50
CA VAL A 383 1.60 -5.60 20.83
C VAL A 383 2.07 -7.01 20.52
N ALA A 384 3.25 -7.21 19.93
CA ALA A 384 3.78 -8.52 19.63
C ALA A 384 3.91 -9.40 20.90
N LEU A 385 4.47 -8.85 21.98
CA LEU A 385 4.63 -9.56 23.25
C LEU A 385 3.28 -9.88 23.92
N LEU A 386 2.31 -8.96 23.85
CA LEU A 386 0.97 -9.17 24.36
C LEU A 386 0.24 -10.25 23.58
N TRP A 387 0.33 -10.23 22.24
CA TRP A 387 -0.29 -11.24 21.37
C TRP A 387 0.30 -12.63 21.54
N MET A 388 1.61 -12.73 21.84
CA MET A 388 2.22 -14.03 22.23
C MET A 388 1.54 -14.66 23.44
N ARG A 389 0.98 -13.85 24.36
CA ARG A 389 0.27 -14.33 25.55
C ARG A 389 -1.22 -14.57 25.25
N LEU A 390 -1.85 -13.69 24.48
CA LEU A 390 -3.28 -13.78 24.17
C LEU A 390 -3.60 -14.87 23.14
N PHE A 391 -2.67 -15.17 22.24
CA PHE A 391 -2.84 -16.15 21.16
C PHE A 391 -1.74 -17.22 21.22
N PRO A 392 -1.70 -18.08 22.26
CA PRO A 392 -0.67 -19.13 22.39
C PRO A 392 -0.71 -20.15 21.25
N ALA A 393 -1.92 -20.41 20.69
CA ALA A 393 -2.07 -21.28 19.53
C ALA A 393 -1.34 -20.75 18.28
N LEU A 394 -1.36 -19.43 18.03
CA LEU A 394 -0.61 -18.81 16.95
C LEU A 394 0.91 -18.95 17.17
N LYS A 395 1.37 -18.72 18.40
CA LYS A 395 2.79 -18.91 18.76
C LYS A 395 3.24 -20.36 18.59
N ALA A 396 2.39 -21.33 18.95
CA ALA A 396 2.68 -22.75 18.88
C ALA A 396 2.64 -23.33 17.45
N THR A 397 2.24 -22.56 16.44
CA THR A 397 2.18 -23.02 15.05
C THR A 397 3.57 -23.40 14.55
N LYS A 398 3.76 -24.69 14.25
CA LYS A 398 5.08 -25.26 13.92
C LYS A 398 5.41 -25.21 12.44
N SER A 399 4.45 -25.48 11.56
CA SER A 399 4.69 -25.51 10.11
C SER A 399 3.62 -24.71 9.34
N LEU A 400 4.00 -24.29 8.15
CA LEU A 400 3.08 -23.75 7.14
C LEU A 400 2.56 -24.87 6.22
N GLU A 401 3.12 -26.09 6.37
CA GLU A 401 2.64 -27.31 5.73
C GLU A 401 1.72 -27.99 6.75
N GLY A 402 0.45 -28.17 6.40
CA GLY A 402 -0.58 -28.79 7.24
C GLY A 402 -0.28 -30.25 7.60
#